data_68e31a3bdf754b2378e905092eb0c920
#
_entry.id   68e31a3bdf754b2378e905092eb0c920
#
_cell.length_a   1.000
_cell.length_b   1.000
_cell.length_c   1.000
_cell.angle_alpha   90.00
_cell.angle_beta   90.00
_cell.angle_gamma   90.00
#
_symmetry.space_group_name_H-M   'P 1'
#
loop_
_entity.id
_entity.type
_entity.pdbx_description
1 polymer ?
#
loop_
_entity_poly.entity_id
_entity_poly.type
_entity_poly.pdbx_seq_one_letter_code
_entity_poly.pdbx_strand_id
1 'polypeptide(L)'
;MKRFSLVAVAGAVALLAPLGAAASAQAAASVPFTINEQITLGPDGQPVLQTFTATRPLCPEGTYVDTVQATQPARAQGPDHSGQFTLIVRSVYTCDGGRGTFNALKELIGTFSGPDTVTATGPIQLLGGTGAFTDLRGHGVDTGSIDFAAGTATGTDTGFIVRS
;
A
#
# COMPACT_ATOMS: atom_id res chain seq x y z
N MET A 1 17.45 67.19 60.82
CA MET A 1 17.95 65.93 60.25
C MET A 1 16.90 64.87 60.39
N LYS A 2 16.14 64.56 59.33
CA LYS A 2 15.07 63.57 59.35
C LYS A 2 15.58 62.29 58.58
N ARG A 3 15.63 61.16 59.31
CA ARG A 3 16.01 59.87 58.75
C ARG A 3 14.74 59.20 58.17
N PHE A 4 14.75 58.90 56.88
CA PHE A 4 13.73 58.13 56.24
C PHE A 4 14.19 56.63 56.20
N SER A 5 13.38 55.77 56.82
CA SER A 5 13.55 54.30 56.73
C SER A 5 12.81 53.78 55.52
N LEU A 6 13.53 53.14 54.65
CA LEU A 6 12.99 52.42 53.50
C LEU A 6 12.59 50.98 53.93
N VAL A 7 11.31 50.66 53.81
CA VAL A 7 10.79 49.33 54.02
C VAL A 7 10.80 48.64 52.68
N ALA A 8 11.59 47.58 52.53
CA ALA A 8 11.63 46.71 51.30
C ALA A 8 10.52 45.66 51.42
N VAL A 9 9.56 45.70 50.50
CA VAL A 9 8.53 44.68 50.36
C VAL A 9 9.05 43.68 49.33
N ALA A 10 9.38 42.47 49.79
CA ALA A 10 9.74 41.34 48.92
C ALA A 10 8.45 40.68 48.41
N GLY A 11 8.11 40.91 47.15
CA GLY A 11 7.02 40.22 46.46
C GLY A 11 7.50 38.86 45.92
N ALA A 12 7.00 37.78 46.49
CA ALA A 12 7.21 36.44 45.95
C ALA A 12 6.29 36.23 44.75
N VAL A 13 6.83 36.21 43.55
CA VAL A 13 6.12 35.81 42.33
C VAL A 13 6.17 34.26 42.20
N ALA A 14 5.05 33.62 42.51
CA ALA A 14 4.87 32.19 42.25
C ALA A 14 4.66 31.96 40.75
N LEU A 15 5.66 31.45 40.08
CA LEU A 15 5.58 30.94 38.69
C LEU A 15 4.78 29.62 38.68
N LEU A 16 3.49 29.73 38.39
CA LEU A 16 2.67 28.57 38.02
C LEU A 16 3.08 28.12 36.60
N ALA A 17 3.94 27.10 36.50
CA ALA A 17 4.21 26.42 35.24
C ALA A 17 2.96 25.61 34.84
N PRO A 18 2.40 25.81 33.63
CA PRO A 18 1.35 24.92 33.13
C PRO A 18 1.97 23.55 32.91
N LEU A 19 1.50 22.55 33.65
CA LEU A 19 1.70 21.14 33.34
C LEU A 19 0.99 20.86 32.02
N GLY A 20 1.69 21.07 30.90
CA GLY A 20 1.25 20.63 29.58
C GLY A 20 1.17 19.11 29.62
N ALA A 21 -0.05 18.58 29.66
CA ALA A 21 -0.31 17.19 29.41
C ALA A 21 0.16 16.91 27.98
N ALA A 22 1.33 16.30 27.83
CA ALA A 22 1.77 15.75 26.57
C ALA A 22 0.77 14.64 26.23
N ALA A 23 -0.17 14.95 25.33
CA ALA A 23 -1.01 13.93 24.72
C ALA A 23 -0.06 12.94 24.04
N SER A 24 0.08 11.75 24.61
CA SER A 24 0.80 10.66 23.97
C SER A 24 0.08 10.38 22.65
N ALA A 25 0.71 10.74 21.54
CA ALA A 25 0.25 10.35 20.22
C ALA A 25 0.23 8.82 20.21
N GLN A 26 -0.96 8.26 20.35
CA GLN A 26 -1.17 6.83 20.28
C GLN A 26 -0.83 6.44 18.85
N ALA A 27 0.26 5.69 18.68
CA ALA A 27 0.66 5.21 17.37
C ALA A 27 -0.52 4.43 16.78
N ALA A 28 -0.99 4.85 15.60
CA ALA A 28 -2.10 4.18 14.92
C ALA A 28 -1.76 2.69 14.78
N ALA A 29 -2.63 1.82 15.28
CA ALA A 29 -2.40 0.38 15.24
C ALA A 29 -2.38 -0.09 13.78
N SER A 30 -1.25 -0.64 13.34
CA SER A 30 -1.13 -1.25 12.02
C SER A 30 -1.65 -2.69 12.06
N VAL A 31 -2.42 -3.08 11.05
CA VAL A 31 -2.98 -4.42 10.92
C VAL A 31 -2.37 -5.08 9.68
N PRO A 32 -1.75 -6.26 9.80
CA PRO A 32 -1.17 -6.95 8.66
C PRO A 32 -2.26 -7.38 7.68
N PHE A 33 -1.94 -7.38 6.39
CA PHE A 33 -2.78 -7.93 5.35
C PHE A 33 -1.98 -8.83 4.40
N THR A 34 -2.68 -9.74 3.75
CA THR A 34 -2.22 -10.49 2.59
C THR A 34 -3.34 -10.50 1.56
N ILE A 35 -3.01 -10.28 0.29
CA ILE A 35 -3.89 -10.47 -0.85
C ILE A 35 -3.20 -11.48 -1.76
N ASN A 36 -3.90 -12.54 -2.16
CA ASN A 36 -3.43 -13.48 -3.16
C ASN A 36 -4.26 -13.29 -4.42
N GLU A 37 -3.60 -13.06 -5.52
CA GLU A 37 -4.17 -12.75 -6.83
C GLU A 37 -4.01 -13.92 -7.78
N GLN A 38 -5.03 -14.15 -8.60
CA GLN A 38 -5.02 -15.13 -9.67
C GLN A 38 -5.57 -14.50 -10.96
N ILE A 39 -4.85 -14.66 -12.05
CA ILE A 39 -5.20 -14.16 -13.36
C ILE A 39 -5.24 -15.33 -14.33
N THR A 40 -6.33 -15.45 -15.08
CA THR A 40 -6.39 -16.27 -16.28
C THR A 40 -6.19 -15.38 -17.49
N LEU A 41 -5.26 -15.74 -18.36
CA LEU A 41 -4.99 -15.02 -19.60
C LEU A 41 -5.72 -15.67 -20.77
N GLY A 42 -6.21 -14.84 -21.68
CA GLY A 42 -6.74 -15.27 -22.95
C GLY A 42 -5.63 -15.63 -23.95
N PRO A 43 -6.01 -16.13 -25.14
CA PRO A 43 -5.06 -16.49 -26.19
C PRO A 43 -4.19 -15.32 -26.70
N ASP A 44 -4.64 -14.10 -26.48
CA ASP A 44 -3.93 -12.86 -26.82
C ASP A 44 -3.01 -12.36 -25.68
N GLY A 45 -2.90 -13.13 -24.59
CA GLY A 45 -2.13 -12.76 -23.40
C GLY A 45 -2.79 -11.69 -22.52
N GLN A 46 -4.05 -11.31 -22.81
CA GLN A 46 -4.79 -10.34 -21.99
C GLN A 46 -5.55 -11.03 -20.87
N PRO A 47 -5.69 -10.40 -19.72
CA PRO A 47 -6.50 -10.94 -18.62
C PRO A 47 -7.97 -11.11 -19.03
N VAL A 48 -8.51 -12.32 -18.86
CA VAL A 48 -9.93 -12.64 -19.08
C VAL A 48 -10.68 -12.86 -17.76
N LEU A 49 -9.96 -13.21 -16.71
CA LEU A 49 -10.49 -13.35 -15.35
C LEU A 49 -9.40 -12.97 -14.34
N GLN A 50 -9.78 -12.12 -13.39
CA GLN A 50 -8.91 -11.70 -12.30
C GLN A 50 -9.68 -11.86 -10.98
N THR A 51 -9.19 -12.73 -10.11
CA THR A 51 -9.79 -13.00 -8.79
C THR A 51 -8.77 -12.83 -7.69
N PHE A 52 -9.23 -12.55 -6.49
CA PHE A 52 -8.36 -12.47 -5.33
C PHE A 52 -8.99 -13.11 -4.09
N THR A 53 -8.13 -13.51 -3.16
CA THR A 53 -8.47 -13.80 -1.78
C THR A 53 -7.63 -12.91 -0.86
N ALA A 54 -8.19 -12.48 0.28
CA ALA A 54 -7.44 -11.64 1.20
C ALA A 54 -7.77 -11.90 2.67
N THR A 55 -6.83 -11.52 3.54
CA THR A 55 -7.02 -11.57 5.00
C THR A 55 -7.82 -10.37 5.51
N ARG A 56 -8.47 -10.53 6.66
CA ARG A 56 -9.09 -9.39 7.37
C ARG A 56 -8.04 -8.33 7.72
N PRO A 57 -8.40 -7.03 7.67
CA PRO A 57 -9.74 -6.46 7.60
C PRO A 57 -10.29 -6.28 6.18
N LEU A 58 -9.56 -6.69 5.14
CA LEU A 58 -10.05 -6.71 3.77
C LEU A 58 -11.21 -7.71 3.61
N CYS A 59 -11.87 -7.72 2.47
CA CYS A 59 -12.85 -8.77 2.17
C CYS A 59 -12.13 -10.08 1.85
N PRO A 60 -12.74 -11.24 2.17
CA PRO A 60 -12.06 -12.52 2.01
C PRO A 60 -11.80 -12.90 0.56
N GLU A 61 -12.63 -12.42 -0.38
CA GLU A 61 -12.56 -12.77 -1.79
C GLU A 61 -13.31 -11.75 -2.66
N GLY A 62 -13.05 -11.80 -3.96
CA GLY A 62 -13.70 -10.99 -4.96
C GLY A 62 -12.98 -11.04 -6.31
N THR A 63 -13.30 -10.06 -7.14
CA THR A 63 -12.65 -9.82 -8.43
C THR A 63 -11.87 -8.52 -8.42
N TYR A 64 -10.91 -8.40 -9.33
CA TYR A 64 -10.22 -7.14 -9.51
C TYR A 64 -9.94 -6.85 -10.98
N VAL A 65 -9.58 -5.63 -11.28
CA VAL A 65 -9.18 -5.17 -12.61
C VAL A 65 -7.90 -4.36 -12.48
N ASP A 66 -6.89 -4.77 -13.22
CA ASP A 66 -5.64 -4.04 -13.37
C ASP A 66 -5.68 -3.12 -14.58
N THR A 67 -5.17 -1.92 -14.39
CA THR A 67 -4.92 -0.96 -15.45
C THR A 67 -3.46 -0.56 -15.42
N VAL A 68 -2.70 -0.93 -16.45
CA VAL A 68 -1.32 -0.47 -16.60
C VAL A 68 -1.34 1.00 -17.00
N GLN A 69 -0.85 1.87 -16.12
CA GLN A 69 -0.81 3.32 -16.33
C GLN A 69 0.45 3.77 -17.06
N ALA A 70 1.56 3.11 -16.80
CA ALA A 70 2.83 3.39 -17.45
C ALA A 70 3.70 2.13 -17.53
N THR A 71 4.41 2.00 -18.63
CA THR A 71 5.45 0.99 -18.83
C THR A 71 6.70 1.70 -19.31
N GLN A 72 7.79 1.56 -18.59
CA GLN A 72 9.09 1.99 -19.09
C GLN A 72 9.77 0.76 -19.73
N PRO A 73 10.28 0.91 -20.96
CA PRO A 73 10.90 -0.22 -21.65
C PRO A 73 12.06 -0.76 -20.84
N ALA A 74 12.18 -2.08 -20.85
CA ALA A 74 13.36 -2.76 -20.36
C ALA A 74 14.59 -2.13 -21.01
N ARG A 75 15.57 -1.74 -20.23
CA ARG A 75 16.90 -1.50 -20.79
C ARG A 75 17.37 -2.87 -21.25
N ALA A 76 17.34 -3.11 -22.57
CA ALA A 76 17.84 -4.32 -23.17
C ALA A 76 19.29 -4.52 -22.71
N GLN A 77 19.51 -5.44 -21.81
CA GLN A 77 20.84 -5.79 -21.32
C GLN A 77 21.10 -7.24 -21.72
N GLY A 78 21.80 -7.40 -22.84
CA GLY A 78 22.40 -8.66 -23.21
C GLY A 78 21.59 -9.56 -24.15
N PRO A 79 22.24 -10.63 -24.68
CA PRO A 79 21.66 -11.52 -25.65
C PRO A 79 20.60 -12.49 -25.12
N ASP A 80 20.35 -12.50 -23.84
CA ASP A 80 19.53 -13.49 -23.12
C ASP A 80 18.14 -12.99 -22.74
N HIS A 81 17.69 -11.84 -23.27
CA HIS A 81 16.38 -11.25 -23.01
C HIS A 81 16.05 -10.99 -21.51
N SER A 82 17.06 -11.01 -20.65
CA SER A 82 16.92 -10.66 -19.23
C SER A 82 16.76 -9.14 -19.02
N GLY A 83 15.80 -8.54 -19.74
CA GLY A 83 15.48 -7.13 -19.59
C GLY A 83 14.60 -6.89 -18.37
N GLN A 84 14.93 -5.85 -17.59
CA GLN A 84 14.03 -5.34 -16.57
C GLN A 84 13.15 -4.24 -17.17
N PHE A 85 11.92 -4.18 -16.72
CA PHE A 85 10.98 -3.11 -17.06
C PHE A 85 10.25 -2.64 -15.81
N THR A 86 9.76 -1.42 -15.83
CA THR A 86 8.95 -0.88 -14.73
C THR A 86 7.50 -0.80 -15.17
N LEU A 87 6.60 -1.26 -14.30
CA LEU A 87 5.15 -1.15 -14.47
C LEU A 87 4.59 -0.28 -13.36
N ILE A 88 3.72 0.65 -13.72
CA ILE A 88 2.83 1.32 -12.77
C ILE A 88 1.44 0.78 -13.03
N VAL A 89 0.89 0.06 -12.06
CA VAL A 89 -0.41 -0.62 -12.17
C VAL A 89 -1.37 -0.05 -11.14
N ARG A 90 -2.56 0.29 -11.59
CA ARG A 90 -3.68 0.59 -10.71
C ARG A 90 -4.64 -0.60 -10.71
N SER A 91 -4.87 -1.15 -9.53
CA SER A 91 -5.82 -2.24 -9.30
C SER A 91 -7.07 -1.72 -8.63
N VAL A 92 -8.24 -2.18 -9.07
CA VAL A 92 -9.53 -1.91 -8.43
C VAL A 92 -10.11 -3.25 -8.01
N TYR A 93 -10.15 -3.49 -6.70
CA TYR A 93 -10.69 -4.71 -6.10
C TYR A 93 -12.16 -4.52 -5.76
N THR A 94 -12.99 -5.45 -6.20
CA THR A 94 -14.43 -5.48 -5.90
C THR A 94 -14.72 -6.68 -5.00
N CYS A 95 -15.19 -6.41 -3.80
CA CYS A 95 -15.50 -7.44 -2.81
C CYS A 95 -16.80 -8.18 -3.12
N ASP A 96 -16.77 -9.48 -3.03
CA ASP A 96 -17.99 -10.27 -3.02
C ASP A 96 -18.85 -9.93 -1.78
N GLY A 97 -20.17 -10.12 -1.90
CA GLY A 97 -21.10 -9.80 -0.82
C GLY A 97 -21.37 -8.30 -0.60
N GLY A 98 -21.00 -7.42 -1.55
CA GLY A 98 -21.43 -6.01 -1.54
C GLY A 98 -20.76 -5.12 -0.51
N ARG A 99 -19.60 -5.50 0.04
CA ARG A 99 -18.88 -4.69 1.05
C ARG A 99 -18.26 -3.41 0.49
N GLY A 100 -18.16 -3.29 -0.81
CA GLY A 100 -17.57 -2.14 -1.51
C GLY A 100 -16.31 -2.53 -2.31
N THR A 101 -15.57 -1.51 -2.69
CA THR A 101 -14.33 -1.65 -3.47
C THR A 101 -13.15 -1.03 -2.72
N PHE A 102 -11.94 -1.45 -3.03
CA PHE A 102 -10.72 -0.73 -2.65
C PHE A 102 -9.74 -0.67 -3.83
N ASN A 103 -8.84 0.30 -3.80
CA ASN A 103 -7.87 0.52 -4.86
C ASN A 103 -6.46 0.21 -4.35
N ALA A 104 -5.58 -0.20 -5.26
CA ALA A 104 -4.16 -0.23 -5.03
C ALA A 104 -3.41 0.48 -6.16
N LEU A 105 -2.24 1.01 -5.82
CA LEU A 105 -1.23 1.47 -6.77
C LEU A 105 0.02 0.63 -6.54
N LYS A 106 0.52 0.01 -7.60
CA LYS A 106 1.69 -0.86 -7.59
C LYS A 106 2.77 -0.28 -8.50
N GLU A 107 4.00 -0.23 -8.02
CA GLU A 107 5.17 0.17 -8.80
C GLU A 107 6.11 -1.02 -8.89
N LEU A 108 6.00 -1.81 -9.97
CA LEU A 108 6.64 -3.11 -10.08
C LEU A 108 7.87 -3.05 -10.98
N ILE A 109 8.90 -3.78 -10.61
CA ILE A 109 10.02 -4.12 -11.47
C ILE A 109 9.80 -5.54 -11.98
N GLY A 110 9.52 -5.65 -13.28
CA GLY A 110 9.39 -6.92 -13.97
C GLY A 110 10.72 -7.38 -14.54
N THR A 111 10.94 -8.68 -14.53
CA THR A 111 12.13 -9.34 -15.10
C THR A 111 11.69 -10.56 -15.89
N PHE A 112 12.14 -10.68 -17.15
CA PHE A 112 11.96 -11.91 -17.91
C PHE A 112 12.89 -12.99 -17.34
N SER A 113 12.31 -14.07 -16.83
CA SER A 113 13.03 -15.24 -16.29
C SER A 113 13.10 -16.41 -17.26
N GLY A 114 12.50 -16.26 -18.45
CA GLY A 114 12.46 -17.21 -19.54
C GLY A 114 11.73 -16.59 -20.73
N PRO A 115 11.55 -17.36 -21.84
CA PRO A 115 10.85 -16.85 -23.02
C PRO A 115 9.38 -16.49 -22.74
N ASP A 116 8.73 -17.23 -21.85
CA ASP A 116 7.30 -17.11 -21.56
C ASP A 116 7.01 -16.78 -20.09
N THR A 117 8.04 -16.45 -19.30
CA THR A 117 7.87 -16.21 -17.87
C THR A 117 8.40 -14.83 -17.48
N VAL A 118 7.58 -14.10 -16.73
CA VAL A 118 7.93 -12.83 -16.10
C VAL A 118 7.74 -12.95 -14.61
N THR A 119 8.69 -12.46 -13.84
CA THR A 119 8.52 -12.20 -12.40
C THR A 119 8.47 -10.71 -12.17
N ALA A 120 7.65 -10.27 -11.22
CA ALA A 120 7.54 -8.86 -10.86
C ALA A 120 7.54 -8.69 -9.35
N THR A 121 8.15 -7.61 -8.88
CA THR A 121 8.10 -7.25 -7.46
C THR A 121 8.21 -5.73 -7.29
N GLY A 122 7.61 -5.21 -6.24
CA GLY A 122 7.71 -3.80 -5.92
C GLY A 122 6.74 -3.34 -4.84
N PRO A 123 6.78 -2.05 -4.50
CA PRO A 123 5.88 -1.49 -3.51
C PRO A 123 4.43 -1.47 -3.98
N ILE A 124 3.52 -1.70 -3.02
CA ILE A 124 2.08 -1.50 -3.17
C ILE A 124 1.59 -0.48 -2.15
N GLN A 125 0.67 0.38 -2.56
CA GLN A 125 -0.08 1.29 -1.72
C GLN A 125 -1.57 0.96 -1.82
N LEU A 126 -2.22 0.66 -0.69
CA LEU A 126 -3.67 0.56 -0.62
C LEU A 126 -4.26 1.96 -0.46
N LEU A 127 -5.19 2.27 -1.33
CA LEU A 127 -5.90 3.54 -1.39
C LEU A 127 -7.37 3.29 -1.06
N GLY A 128 -8.04 4.32 -0.59
CA GLY A 128 -9.47 4.23 -0.31
C GLY A 128 -10.28 3.78 -1.51
N GLY A 129 -11.51 3.41 -1.25
CA GLY A 129 -12.46 2.94 -2.25
C GLY A 129 -13.90 3.34 -1.89
N THR A 130 -14.80 2.38 -1.88
CA THR A 130 -16.20 2.59 -1.54
C THR A 130 -16.64 1.71 -0.37
N GLY A 131 -17.81 1.99 0.19
CA GLY A 131 -18.39 1.18 1.26
C GLY A 131 -17.50 1.11 2.49
N ALA A 132 -17.19 -0.11 2.94
CA ALA A 132 -16.36 -0.34 4.12
C ALA A 132 -14.89 0.08 3.98
N PHE A 133 -14.45 0.50 2.79
CA PHE A 133 -13.05 0.78 2.46
C PHE A 133 -12.78 2.23 2.08
N THR A 134 -13.72 3.15 2.33
CA THR A 134 -13.59 4.59 1.99
C THR A 134 -12.31 5.20 2.54
N ASP A 135 -11.95 4.89 3.77
CA ASP A 135 -10.79 5.44 4.47
C ASP A 135 -9.61 4.46 4.55
N LEU A 136 -9.65 3.39 3.76
CA LEU A 136 -8.56 2.41 3.73
C LEU A 136 -7.24 3.06 3.30
N ARG A 137 -6.21 2.84 4.09
CA ARG A 137 -4.82 3.21 3.76
C ARG A 137 -3.91 2.06 4.18
N GLY A 138 -2.95 1.76 3.33
CA GLY A 138 -1.98 0.71 3.64
C GLY A 138 -0.78 0.78 2.70
N HIS A 139 0.23 0.02 3.02
CA HIS A 139 1.43 -0.13 2.19
C HIS A 139 2.03 -1.51 2.40
N GLY A 140 2.78 -1.95 1.41
CA GLY A 140 3.39 -3.27 1.44
C GLY A 140 4.26 -3.54 0.22
N VAL A 141 4.41 -4.82 -0.07
CA VAL A 141 5.17 -5.34 -1.20
C VAL A 141 4.28 -6.29 -1.99
N ASP A 142 4.29 -6.13 -3.30
CA ASP A 142 3.75 -7.07 -4.29
C ASP A 142 4.88 -7.97 -4.81
N THR A 143 4.58 -9.23 -4.98
CA THR A 143 5.41 -10.21 -5.69
C THR A 143 4.53 -11.06 -6.58
N GLY A 144 4.89 -11.22 -7.83
CA GLY A 144 4.06 -11.98 -8.79
C GLY A 144 4.87 -12.64 -9.89
N SER A 145 4.18 -13.51 -10.62
CA SER A 145 4.71 -14.15 -11.82
C SER A 145 3.63 -14.32 -12.86
N ILE A 146 4.04 -14.22 -14.11
CA ILE A 146 3.20 -14.49 -15.30
C ILE A 146 3.85 -15.64 -16.05
N ASP A 147 3.06 -16.64 -16.39
CA ASP A 147 3.42 -17.72 -17.31
C ASP A 147 2.50 -17.64 -18.54
N PHE A 148 3.03 -17.08 -19.61
CA PHE A 148 2.29 -16.90 -20.86
C PHE A 148 2.00 -18.25 -21.56
N ALA A 149 2.86 -19.25 -21.40
CA ALA A 149 2.66 -20.58 -21.96
C ALA A 149 1.53 -21.33 -21.25
N ALA A 150 1.43 -21.18 -19.92
CA ALA A 150 0.33 -21.72 -19.13
C ALA A 150 -0.95 -20.88 -19.20
N GLY A 151 -0.88 -19.64 -19.69
CA GLY A 151 -2.01 -18.70 -19.71
C GLY A 151 -2.45 -18.25 -18.31
N THR A 152 -1.52 -18.13 -17.38
CA THR A 152 -1.83 -17.78 -15.97
C THR A 152 -0.86 -16.76 -15.41
N ALA A 153 -1.34 -15.98 -14.43
CA ALA A 153 -0.46 -15.21 -13.56
C ALA A 153 -0.96 -15.28 -12.11
N THR A 154 -0.02 -15.13 -11.19
CA THR A 154 -0.30 -15.10 -9.75
C THR A 154 0.43 -13.93 -9.11
N GLY A 155 -0.17 -13.36 -8.05
CA GLY A 155 0.43 -12.31 -7.25
C GLY A 155 0.16 -12.53 -5.76
N THR A 156 1.04 -11.98 -4.95
CA THR A 156 0.85 -11.90 -3.50
C THR A 156 1.29 -10.53 -3.00
N ASP A 157 0.33 -9.80 -2.46
CA ASP A 157 0.57 -8.54 -1.76
C ASP A 157 0.62 -8.79 -0.25
N THR A 158 1.65 -8.32 0.42
CA THR A 158 1.76 -8.37 1.88
C THR A 158 2.14 -7.01 2.45
N GLY A 159 1.57 -6.66 3.59
CA GLY A 159 1.86 -5.36 4.18
C GLY A 159 1.00 -5.03 5.40
N PHE A 160 0.81 -3.75 5.64
CA PHE A 160 0.08 -3.24 6.79
C PHE A 160 -0.96 -2.19 6.38
N ILE A 161 -2.14 -2.30 6.97
CA ILE A 161 -3.17 -1.27 6.94
C ILE A 161 -2.96 -0.35 8.13
N VAL A 162 -2.94 0.94 7.85
CA VAL A 162 -2.88 2.00 8.88
C VAL A 162 -4.30 2.38 9.23
N ARG A 163 -4.69 2.27 10.50
CA ARG A 163 -5.97 2.78 11.00
C ARG A 163 -5.78 4.22 11.46
N SER A 164 -6.51 5.11 10.84
CA SER A 164 -6.63 6.50 11.29
C SER A 164 -7.53 6.61 12.52
#